data_a386535a757da546209741d5f21cc7aa
#
_entry.id   a386535a757da546209741d5f21cc7aa
#
_cell.length_a   1.000
_cell.length_b   1.000
_cell.length_c   1.000
_cell.angle_alpha   90.00
_cell.angle_beta   90.00
_cell.angle_gamma   90.00
#
_symmetry.space_group_name_H-M   'P 1'
#
loop_
_entity.id
_entity.type
_entity.pdbx_description
1 polymer ?
#
loop_
_entity_poly.entity_id
_entity_poly.type
_entity_poly.pdbx_seq_one_letter_code
_entity_poly.pdbx_strand_id
1 'polypeptide(L)'
;SEMCIRDRMRTRIYNARILTMEEKRPVFKGEIYIDGGKIFRIKEAKTEKSERTEKPALNEEEKWDEEIDAEGNLIMPGFKNAHTHSAMTFLRSYADDMKLQEWLFDKVFPAEAKLTSDDVYHLTKLAILEYLTSGITAAFDMYKLKQDSAKAAEELGFSCLLYTSDAADDK
;
A
#
# COMPACT_ATOMS: atom_id res chain seq x y z
N SER A 1 -6.20 -7.86 -30.74
CA SER A 1 -6.00 -6.69 -29.92
C SER A 1 -4.62 -6.80 -29.30
N GLU A 2 -3.68 -6.08 -29.90
CA GLU A 2 -2.34 -5.88 -29.39
C GLU A 2 -2.43 -5.04 -28.12
N MET A 3 -2.63 -5.70 -27.01
CA MET A 3 -2.43 -5.06 -25.70
C MET A 3 -0.92 -4.92 -25.55
N CYS A 4 -0.47 -3.69 -25.65
CA CYS A 4 0.92 -3.25 -25.62
C CYS A 4 1.79 -4.09 -24.67
N ILE A 5 2.89 -4.60 -25.23
CA ILE A 5 4.10 -5.02 -24.50
C ILE A 5 4.80 -3.75 -23.95
N ARG A 6 4.01 -2.81 -23.46
CA ARG A 6 4.49 -1.64 -22.75
C ARG A 6 4.61 -1.99 -21.28
N ASP A 7 5.85 -2.05 -20.84
CA ASP A 7 6.27 -1.88 -19.47
C ASP A 7 6.06 -3.08 -18.52
N ARG A 8 6.60 -4.24 -18.89
CA ARG A 8 7.05 -5.18 -17.87
C ARG A 8 8.38 -4.65 -17.33
N MET A 9 8.30 -3.65 -16.44
CA MET A 9 9.47 -3.16 -15.74
C MET A 9 9.98 -4.28 -14.82
N ARG A 10 11.24 -4.67 -15.01
CA ARG A 10 11.92 -5.65 -14.19
C ARG A 10 12.80 -4.93 -13.20
N THR A 11 12.48 -5.07 -11.92
CA THR A 11 13.21 -4.42 -10.83
C THR A 11 13.91 -5.46 -9.98
N ARG A 12 15.18 -5.20 -9.65
CA ARG A 12 15.95 -5.93 -8.66
C ARG A 12 16.17 -5.05 -7.43
N ILE A 13 15.82 -5.57 -6.25
CA ILE A 13 16.18 -4.95 -4.99
C ILE A 13 17.21 -5.82 -4.31
N TYR A 14 18.40 -5.29 -4.09
CA TYR A 14 19.52 -6.04 -3.52
C TYR A 14 20.02 -5.43 -2.20
N ASN A 15 20.94 -6.10 -1.53
CA ASN A 15 21.50 -5.66 -0.25
C ASN A 15 20.43 -5.40 0.82
N ALA A 16 19.38 -6.27 0.86
CA ALA A 16 18.24 -6.13 1.75
C ALA A 16 18.30 -7.12 2.92
N ARG A 17 17.69 -6.74 4.05
CA ARG A 17 17.20 -7.67 5.05
C ARG A 17 15.71 -7.91 4.76
N ILE A 18 15.31 -9.16 4.66
CA ILE A 18 13.96 -9.53 4.19
C ILE A 18 13.20 -10.22 5.30
N LEU A 19 12.01 -9.72 5.60
CA LEU A 19 11.01 -10.33 6.48
C LEU A 19 9.79 -10.72 5.65
N THR A 20 9.60 -12.00 5.38
CA THR A 20 8.48 -12.49 4.55
C THR A 20 7.16 -12.62 5.31
N MET A 21 7.18 -12.52 6.63
CA MET A 21 6.04 -12.81 7.53
C MET A 21 5.59 -14.28 7.50
N GLU A 22 6.37 -15.18 6.90
CA GLU A 22 6.13 -16.62 6.99
C GLU A 22 6.43 -17.12 8.41
N GLU A 23 5.56 -18.00 8.91
CA GLU A 23 5.72 -18.57 10.25
C GLU A 23 7.07 -19.27 10.39
N LYS A 24 7.79 -18.99 11.47
CA LYS A 24 9.11 -19.57 11.80
C LYS A 24 10.24 -19.23 10.83
N ARG A 25 10.03 -18.34 9.86
CA ARG A 25 11.11 -17.86 9.00
C ARG A 25 11.71 -16.57 9.56
N PRO A 26 12.97 -16.60 10.04
CA PRO A 26 13.63 -15.41 10.57
C PRO A 26 13.93 -14.41 9.45
N VAL A 27 14.27 -13.17 9.83
CA VAL A 27 14.81 -12.18 8.89
C VAL A 27 16.13 -12.71 8.32
N PHE A 28 16.30 -12.61 7.02
CA PHE A 28 17.50 -13.02 6.31
C PHE A 28 17.99 -11.93 5.37
N LYS A 29 19.26 -11.99 4.99
CA LYS A 29 19.82 -11.13 3.94
C LYS A 29 19.52 -11.71 2.58
N GLY A 30 19.15 -10.86 1.60
CA GLY A 30 18.80 -11.36 0.29
C GLY A 30 18.44 -10.29 -0.73
N GLU A 31 17.86 -10.76 -1.81
CA GLU A 31 17.44 -9.95 -2.95
C GLU A 31 16.01 -10.29 -3.33
N ILE A 32 15.27 -9.31 -3.83
CA ILE A 32 13.91 -9.45 -4.33
C ILE A 32 13.91 -9.10 -5.83
N TYR A 33 13.24 -9.92 -6.60
CA TYR A 33 13.11 -9.77 -8.05
C TYR A 33 11.64 -9.58 -8.42
N ILE A 34 11.36 -8.51 -9.14
CA ILE A 34 10.01 -8.06 -9.50
C ILE A 34 9.91 -8.02 -11.01
N ASP A 35 8.81 -8.54 -11.56
CA ASP A 35 8.47 -8.46 -12.98
C ASP A 35 7.01 -8.03 -13.12
N GLY A 36 6.77 -6.90 -13.78
CA GLY A 36 5.42 -6.37 -13.98
C GLY A 36 4.66 -6.13 -12.68
N GLY A 37 5.34 -5.60 -11.66
CA GLY A 37 4.75 -5.28 -10.35
C GLY A 37 4.52 -6.50 -9.43
N LYS A 38 5.02 -7.70 -9.80
CA LYS A 38 4.88 -8.90 -8.98
C LYS A 38 6.24 -9.46 -8.59
N ILE A 39 6.40 -9.81 -7.32
CA ILE A 39 7.57 -10.55 -6.84
C ILE A 39 7.51 -11.95 -7.45
N PHE A 40 8.49 -12.31 -8.28
CA PHE A 40 8.57 -13.63 -8.86
C PHE A 40 9.67 -14.50 -8.23
N ARG A 41 10.65 -13.87 -7.57
CA ARG A 41 11.71 -14.59 -6.88
C ARG A 41 12.23 -13.79 -5.69
N ILE A 42 12.52 -14.49 -4.60
CA ILE A 42 13.29 -13.99 -3.46
C ILE A 42 14.49 -14.91 -3.32
N LYS A 43 15.71 -14.34 -3.29
CA LYS A 43 16.95 -15.09 -3.17
C LYS A 43 17.63 -14.72 -1.85
N GLU A 44 17.86 -15.73 -1.02
CA GLU A 44 18.62 -15.56 0.20
C GLU A 44 20.13 -15.46 -0.10
N ALA A 45 20.82 -14.54 0.53
CA ALA A 45 22.26 -14.43 0.41
C ALA A 45 22.93 -15.67 1.00
N LYS A 46 23.87 -16.27 0.30
CA LYS A 46 24.64 -17.41 0.79
C LYS A 46 25.47 -16.97 2.00
N THR A 47 25.40 -17.68 3.09
CA THR A 47 26.33 -17.52 4.19
C THR A 47 27.68 -18.12 3.78
N GLU A 48 28.80 -17.56 4.28
CA GLU A 48 30.17 -18.00 3.97
C GLU A 48 30.43 -19.52 4.11
N LYS A 49 29.56 -20.22 4.82
CA LYS A 49 29.60 -21.71 4.96
C LYS A 49 29.05 -22.46 3.74
N SER A 50 28.31 -21.79 2.85
CA SER A 50 27.64 -22.41 1.70
C SER A 50 28.45 -22.35 0.38
N GLU A 51 29.60 -21.67 0.37
CA GLU A 51 30.37 -21.42 -0.88
C GLU A 51 31.06 -22.65 -1.50
N ARG A 52 30.95 -23.83 -0.88
CA ARG A 52 31.72 -25.00 -1.34
C ARG A 52 31.05 -25.87 -2.41
N THR A 53 29.80 -25.66 -2.81
CA THR A 53 29.12 -26.71 -3.63
C THR A 53 28.34 -26.25 -4.86
N GLU A 54 28.13 -24.99 -5.13
CA GLU A 54 27.43 -24.62 -6.37
C GLU A 54 28.00 -23.38 -7.02
N LYS A 55 28.49 -23.52 -8.28
CA LYS A 55 28.73 -22.38 -9.16
C LYS A 55 27.42 -21.58 -9.27
N PRO A 56 27.43 -20.24 -9.18
CA PRO A 56 26.26 -19.45 -9.40
C PRO A 56 25.83 -19.61 -10.86
N ALA A 57 24.74 -20.32 -11.09
CA ALA A 57 24.04 -20.23 -12.37
C ALA A 57 23.29 -18.87 -12.39
N LEU A 58 24.03 -17.80 -12.45
CA LEU A 58 23.54 -16.51 -12.92
C LEU A 58 23.73 -16.58 -14.44
N ASN A 59 22.65 -16.67 -15.18
CA ASN A 59 22.69 -16.27 -16.58
C ASN A 59 23.07 -14.78 -16.56
N GLU A 60 24.25 -14.46 -17.04
CA GLU A 60 24.82 -13.09 -17.12
C GLU A 60 24.00 -12.16 -18.04
N GLU A 61 22.83 -12.56 -18.49
CA GLU A 61 21.96 -11.82 -19.39
C GLU A 61 20.65 -11.31 -18.76
N GLU A 62 20.44 -11.46 -17.47
CA GLU A 62 19.24 -10.88 -16.85
C GLU A 62 19.40 -9.36 -16.75
N LYS A 63 18.91 -8.63 -17.76
CA LYS A 63 18.82 -7.17 -17.72
C LYS A 63 17.71 -6.75 -16.80
N TRP A 64 18.02 -5.83 -15.90
CA TRP A 64 17.08 -5.14 -15.04
C TRP A 64 16.83 -3.74 -15.59
N ASP A 65 15.58 -3.29 -15.61
CA ASP A 65 15.22 -1.93 -15.98
C ASP A 65 15.56 -0.98 -14.83
N GLU A 66 15.50 -1.50 -13.60
CA GLU A 66 15.82 -0.77 -12.40
C GLU A 66 16.53 -1.66 -11.37
N GLU A 67 17.55 -1.13 -10.72
CA GLU A 67 18.21 -1.77 -9.58
C GLU A 67 18.22 -0.83 -8.38
N ILE A 68 17.72 -1.32 -7.24
CA ILE A 68 17.61 -0.57 -6.00
C ILE A 68 18.52 -1.20 -4.95
N ASP A 69 19.50 -0.45 -4.47
CA ASP A 69 20.26 -0.84 -3.28
C ASP A 69 19.43 -0.54 -2.04
N ALA A 70 19.06 -1.55 -1.30
CA ALA A 70 18.34 -1.40 -0.05
C ALA A 70 19.25 -0.95 1.12
N GLU A 71 20.56 -0.81 0.91
CA GLU A 71 21.52 -0.32 1.92
C GLU A 71 21.44 -1.05 3.27
N GLY A 72 21.08 -2.34 3.24
CA GLY A 72 20.87 -3.14 4.45
C GLY A 72 19.56 -2.84 5.20
N ASN A 73 18.68 -2.04 4.63
CA ASN A 73 17.36 -1.77 5.21
C ASN A 73 16.48 -3.02 5.20
N LEU A 74 15.47 -3.01 6.05
CA LEU A 74 14.48 -4.09 6.15
C LEU A 74 13.38 -3.90 5.11
N ILE A 75 13.16 -4.93 4.30
CA ILE A 75 12.00 -5.02 3.40
C ILE A 75 11.01 -6.02 4.00
N MET A 76 9.76 -5.61 4.07
CA MET A 76 8.66 -6.40 4.61
C MET A 76 7.37 -6.09 3.84
N PRO A 77 6.33 -6.95 3.93
CA PRO A 77 5.02 -6.63 3.39
C PRO A 77 4.47 -5.34 3.99
N GLY A 78 3.83 -4.50 3.16
CA GLY A 78 3.21 -3.27 3.63
C GLY A 78 2.06 -3.53 4.61
N PHE A 79 1.86 -2.61 5.52
CA PHE A 79 0.77 -2.66 6.50
C PHE A 79 -0.60 -2.58 5.82
N LYS A 80 -1.60 -3.14 6.48
CA LYS A 80 -3.01 -3.07 6.09
C LYS A 80 -3.77 -2.28 7.15
N ASN A 81 -4.40 -1.18 6.74
CA ASN A 81 -5.29 -0.42 7.62
C ASN A 81 -6.70 -1.03 7.54
N ALA A 82 -7.11 -1.71 8.60
CA ALA A 82 -8.38 -2.43 8.63
C ALA A 82 -9.59 -1.54 8.95
N HIS A 83 -9.40 -0.28 9.31
CA HIS A 83 -10.48 0.66 9.60
C HIS A 83 -10.05 2.10 9.38
N THR A 84 -10.70 2.79 8.44
CA THR A 84 -10.44 4.20 8.17
C THR A 84 -11.63 4.90 7.53
N HIS A 85 -11.59 6.23 7.57
CA HIS A 85 -12.49 7.16 6.90
C HIS A 85 -11.64 8.15 6.13
N SER A 86 -11.12 7.75 4.97
CA SER A 86 -10.02 8.44 4.29
C SER A 86 -10.30 9.91 4.01
N ALA A 87 -11.49 10.27 3.56
CA ALA A 87 -11.80 11.66 3.27
C ALA A 87 -12.02 12.54 4.52
N MET A 88 -11.99 11.99 5.73
CA MET A 88 -12.08 12.79 6.97
C MET A 88 -10.80 13.56 7.31
N THR A 89 -9.79 13.55 6.46
CA THR A 89 -8.55 14.32 6.67
C THR A 89 -8.79 15.81 6.90
N PHE A 90 -9.87 16.37 6.38
CA PHE A 90 -10.24 17.79 6.60
C PHE A 90 -10.74 18.10 8.04
N LEU A 91 -11.12 17.07 8.80
CA LEU A 91 -11.55 17.21 10.19
C LEU A 91 -10.41 17.08 11.20
N ARG A 92 -9.18 17.01 10.75
CA ARG A 92 -8.03 16.87 11.63
C ARG A 92 -7.93 18.06 12.60
N SER A 93 -7.84 17.75 13.90
CA SER A 93 -7.84 18.73 14.99
C SER A 93 -9.10 19.60 15.04
N TYR A 94 -10.20 19.13 14.46
CA TYR A 94 -11.48 19.82 14.51
C TYR A 94 -12.37 19.22 15.59
N ALA A 95 -12.77 20.04 16.56
CA ALA A 95 -13.69 19.66 17.63
C ALA A 95 -13.20 18.48 18.49
N ASP A 96 -11.94 18.57 18.96
CA ASP A 96 -11.38 17.65 19.95
C ASP A 96 -12.12 17.78 21.30
N ASP A 97 -12.02 16.76 22.17
CA ASP A 97 -12.58 16.71 23.52
C ASP A 97 -14.11 16.77 23.64
N MET A 98 -14.81 16.30 22.61
CA MET A 98 -16.26 16.16 22.62
C MET A 98 -16.71 14.72 22.88
N LYS A 99 -17.91 14.53 23.43
CA LYS A 99 -18.55 13.21 23.47
C LYS A 99 -18.86 12.75 22.03
N LEU A 100 -18.76 11.44 21.77
CA LEU A 100 -18.90 10.86 20.43
C LEU A 100 -20.18 11.33 19.71
N GLN A 101 -21.33 11.30 20.38
CA GLN A 101 -22.60 11.69 19.76
C GLN A 101 -22.65 13.19 19.44
N GLU A 102 -22.23 14.06 20.37
CA GLU A 102 -22.14 15.50 20.12
C GLU A 102 -21.16 15.80 18.98
N TRP A 103 -20.02 15.13 18.98
CA TRP A 103 -19.03 15.26 17.92
C TRP A 103 -19.59 14.85 16.56
N LEU A 104 -20.25 13.70 16.45
CA LEU A 104 -20.84 13.23 15.20
C LEU A 104 -21.97 14.14 14.71
N PHE A 105 -22.97 14.42 15.55
CA PHE A 105 -24.19 15.10 15.11
C PHE A 105 -24.02 16.62 14.98
N ASP A 106 -23.23 17.25 15.84
CA ASP A 106 -23.10 18.71 15.86
C ASP A 106 -21.91 19.20 15.01
N LYS A 107 -20.93 18.35 14.71
CA LYS A 107 -19.70 18.74 14.01
C LYS A 107 -19.45 17.94 12.73
N VAL A 108 -19.34 16.62 12.82
CA VAL A 108 -18.92 15.80 11.68
C VAL A 108 -19.96 15.81 10.59
N PHE A 109 -21.18 15.37 10.87
CA PHE A 109 -22.22 15.24 9.84
C PHE A 109 -22.59 16.57 9.17
N PRO A 110 -22.71 17.70 9.89
CA PRO A 110 -22.92 18.99 9.25
C PRO A 110 -21.76 19.47 8.37
N ALA A 111 -20.53 19.10 8.72
CA ALA A 111 -19.36 19.40 7.92
C ALA A 111 -19.29 18.52 6.66
N GLU A 112 -19.49 17.21 6.83
CA GLU A 112 -19.52 16.23 5.73
C GLU A 112 -20.67 16.47 4.73
N ALA A 113 -21.78 17.00 5.18
CA ALA A 113 -22.91 17.34 4.30
C ALA A 113 -22.58 18.42 3.27
N LYS A 114 -21.49 19.15 3.46
CA LYS A 114 -21.04 20.21 2.54
C LYS A 114 -20.01 19.73 1.53
N LEU A 115 -19.48 18.50 1.70
CA LEU A 115 -18.48 17.95 0.79
C LEU A 115 -19.10 17.63 -0.57
N THR A 116 -18.37 17.98 -1.60
CA THR A 116 -18.64 17.60 -2.98
C THR A 116 -17.87 16.33 -3.34
N SER A 117 -18.18 15.73 -4.48
CA SER A 117 -17.40 14.63 -5.07
C SER A 117 -15.93 14.98 -5.25
N ASP A 118 -15.66 16.20 -5.70
CA ASP A 118 -14.28 16.69 -5.92
C ASP A 118 -13.52 16.81 -4.59
N ASP A 119 -14.16 17.30 -3.53
CA ASP A 119 -13.58 17.35 -2.20
C ASP A 119 -13.21 15.95 -1.70
N VAL A 120 -14.14 14.98 -1.78
CA VAL A 120 -13.89 13.60 -1.32
C VAL A 120 -12.76 12.96 -2.10
N TYR A 121 -12.70 13.16 -3.42
CA TYR A 121 -11.61 12.69 -4.25
C TYR A 121 -10.24 13.22 -3.78
N HIS A 122 -10.11 14.53 -3.61
CA HIS A 122 -8.84 15.14 -3.20
C HIS A 122 -8.45 14.81 -1.77
N LEU A 123 -9.40 14.79 -0.84
CA LEU A 123 -9.16 14.42 0.56
C LEU A 123 -8.73 12.95 0.70
N THR A 124 -9.34 12.06 -0.10
CA THR A 124 -8.93 10.66 -0.16
C THR A 124 -7.51 10.52 -0.73
N LYS A 125 -7.14 11.28 -1.76
CA LYS A 125 -5.76 11.29 -2.27
C LYS A 125 -4.76 11.70 -1.20
N LEU A 126 -5.09 12.73 -0.40
CA LEU A 126 -4.25 13.15 0.72
C LEU A 126 -4.07 12.02 1.74
N ALA A 127 -5.15 11.34 2.12
CA ALA A 127 -5.08 10.19 3.03
C ALA A 127 -4.20 9.08 2.47
N ILE A 128 -4.36 8.73 1.18
CA ILE A 128 -3.57 7.68 0.53
C ILE A 128 -2.07 8.04 0.51
N LEU A 129 -1.72 9.29 0.25
CA LEU A 129 -0.32 9.73 0.33
C LEU A 129 0.26 9.54 1.73
N GLU A 130 -0.51 9.86 2.77
CA GLU A 130 -0.11 9.61 4.16
C GLU A 130 0.01 8.11 4.47
N TYR A 131 -0.89 7.29 3.96
CA TYR A 131 -0.80 5.83 4.10
C TYR A 131 0.48 5.30 3.48
N LEU A 132 0.77 5.65 2.24
CA LEU A 132 1.95 5.17 1.52
C LEU A 132 3.25 5.61 2.21
N THR A 133 3.34 6.87 2.66
CA THR A 133 4.51 7.38 3.38
C THR A 133 4.68 6.76 4.76
N SER A 134 3.61 6.18 5.33
CA SER A 134 3.62 5.44 6.60
C SER A 134 3.79 3.92 6.42
N GLY A 135 4.01 3.46 5.19
CA GLY A 135 4.17 2.03 4.87
C GLY A 135 2.86 1.23 4.82
N ILE A 136 1.71 1.90 4.78
CA ILE A 136 0.39 1.27 4.60
C ILE A 136 0.13 1.15 3.10
N THR A 137 -0.08 -0.08 2.62
CA THR A 137 -0.28 -0.39 1.18
C THR A 137 -1.70 -0.81 0.84
N ALA A 138 -2.55 -0.99 1.82
CA ALA A 138 -3.97 -1.24 1.61
C ALA A 138 -4.80 -0.72 2.78
N ALA A 139 -6.04 -0.32 2.50
CA ALA A 139 -6.99 0.11 3.52
C ALA A 139 -8.38 -0.48 3.29
N PHE A 140 -9.11 -0.69 4.40
CA PHE A 140 -10.54 -0.90 4.41
C PHE A 140 -11.20 0.43 4.79
N ASP A 141 -11.79 1.09 3.79
CA ASP A 141 -12.34 2.43 3.93
C ASP A 141 -13.87 2.40 4.02
N MET A 142 -14.38 3.07 5.03
CA MET A 142 -15.80 3.21 5.29
C MET A 142 -16.17 4.69 5.18
N TYR A 143 -16.52 5.14 3.95
CA TYR A 143 -16.86 6.54 3.72
C TYR A 143 -18.00 6.71 2.70
N LYS A 144 -18.60 7.91 2.69
CA LYS A 144 -19.60 8.32 1.71
C LYS A 144 -18.93 8.58 0.34
N LEU A 145 -19.74 8.68 -0.71
CA LEU A 145 -19.26 8.97 -2.09
C LEU A 145 -18.12 8.02 -2.53
N LYS A 146 -18.37 6.74 -2.38
CA LYS A 146 -17.40 5.63 -2.59
C LYS A 146 -16.73 5.65 -3.97
N GLN A 147 -17.44 6.13 -5.00
CA GLN A 147 -16.90 6.19 -6.36
C GLN A 147 -15.71 7.15 -6.47
N ASP A 148 -15.76 8.26 -5.73
CA ASP A 148 -14.69 9.25 -5.74
C ASP A 148 -13.46 8.75 -4.97
N SER A 149 -13.69 8.06 -3.84
CA SER A 149 -12.61 7.36 -3.12
C SER A 149 -11.99 6.23 -3.95
N ALA A 150 -12.81 5.47 -4.68
CA ALA A 150 -12.33 4.42 -5.58
C ALA A 150 -11.44 4.99 -6.69
N LYS A 151 -11.90 6.08 -7.34
CA LYS A 151 -11.15 6.76 -8.38
C LYS A 151 -9.80 7.27 -7.88
N ALA A 152 -9.77 7.87 -6.68
CA ALA A 152 -8.53 8.32 -6.05
C ALA A 152 -7.56 7.17 -5.78
N ALA A 153 -8.07 6.04 -5.27
CA ALA A 153 -7.27 4.85 -5.01
C ALA A 153 -6.72 4.21 -6.29
N GLU A 154 -7.54 4.08 -7.32
CA GLU A 154 -7.14 3.53 -8.63
C GLU A 154 -6.03 4.37 -9.27
N GLU A 155 -6.18 5.69 -9.30
CA GLU A 155 -5.19 6.61 -9.88
C GLU A 155 -3.83 6.54 -9.17
N LEU A 156 -3.82 6.34 -7.85
CA LEU A 156 -2.60 6.23 -7.05
C LEU A 156 -2.07 4.78 -6.93
N GLY A 157 -2.72 3.81 -7.58
CA GLY A 157 -2.34 2.39 -7.49
C GLY A 157 -2.47 1.83 -6.07
N PHE A 158 -3.34 2.38 -5.25
CA PHE A 158 -3.54 1.98 -3.86
C PHE A 158 -4.64 0.94 -3.72
N SER A 159 -4.38 -0.15 -2.98
CA SER A 159 -5.40 -1.17 -2.73
C SER A 159 -6.40 -0.67 -1.69
N CYS A 160 -7.63 -0.42 -2.11
CA CYS A 160 -8.70 0.03 -1.23
C CYS A 160 -9.91 -0.89 -1.33
N LEU A 161 -10.33 -1.46 -0.19
CA LEU A 161 -11.61 -2.14 -0.05
C LEU A 161 -12.61 -1.15 0.52
N LEU A 162 -13.63 -0.81 -0.28
CA LEU A 162 -14.68 0.11 0.12
C LEU A 162 -15.86 -0.65 0.71
N TYR A 163 -16.25 -0.29 1.93
CA TYR A 163 -17.44 -0.85 2.55
C TYR A 163 -18.69 -0.36 1.82
N THR A 164 -19.54 -1.30 1.42
CA THR A 164 -20.86 -0.98 0.89
C THR A 164 -21.89 -1.31 1.98
N SER A 165 -22.44 -0.27 2.65
CA SER A 165 -23.65 -0.49 3.43
C SER A 165 -24.76 -0.95 2.49
N ASP A 166 -25.45 -2.04 2.80
CA ASP A 166 -26.70 -2.35 2.14
C ASP A 166 -27.69 -1.23 2.41
N ALA A 167 -28.49 -0.85 1.41
CA ALA A 167 -29.53 0.18 1.52
C ALA A 167 -30.60 -0.11 2.60
N ALA A 168 -30.46 -1.22 3.32
CA ALA A 168 -31.31 -1.62 4.44
C ALA A 168 -30.91 -0.99 5.79
N ASP A 169 -29.67 -0.51 5.93
CA ASP A 169 -29.18 0.09 7.19
C ASP A 169 -29.40 1.62 7.28
N ASP A 170 -29.95 2.23 6.23
CA ASP A 170 -30.26 3.66 6.16
C ASP A 170 -31.70 4.00 6.56
N LYS A 171 -32.34 3.18 7.44
CA LYS A 171 -33.69 3.47 7.96
C LYS A 171 -33.69 3.78 9.43
#